data_020897454330ff2012f75327fd4c114d
#
_entry.id   020897454330ff2012f75327fd4c114d
#
_cell.length_a   1.000
_cell.length_b   1.000
_cell.length_c   1.000
_cell.angle_alpha   90.00
_cell.angle_beta   90.00
_cell.angle_gamma   90.00
#
_symmetry.space_group_name_H-M   'P 1'
#
loop_
_entity.id
_entity.type
_entity.pdbx_description
1 polymer ?
#
loop_
_entity_poly.entity_id
_entity_poly.type
_entity_poly.pdbx_seq_one_letter_code
_entity_poly.pdbx_strand_id
1 'polypeptide(L)'
;NIDYDVISDEDLHYEGLAAIEDYSVVVSSTHPEYHSVEMWDAMDAYQRRGGRLMYLGANGWYWRIQYHSEVPGVIEVRRNEDGIRTWEARTGEYYFSFSGEYGGLWRRNGRAPQKLLGVGFTAQGFDISSYYKRNPDSHKAKVKFIFDGIGRDEKIGDFGLIGNGAAGLELDRADRALGTPPDAYVVASSVEHTDIYLVVCEEMLVSTPGVGGHENELVRADITFHETQNGGAVWSTGSIAWAGSLAHNNYKNNVSRMTKNVLKRFINPKPF
;
A
#
# COMPACT_ATOMS: atom_id res chain seq x y z
N ASN A 1 10.70 -23.02 -2.63
CA ASN A 1 9.65 -23.08 -1.61
C ASN A 1 10.09 -22.20 -0.45
N ILE A 2 9.16 -21.48 0.13
CA ILE A 2 9.29 -20.70 1.36
C ILE A 2 8.09 -21.14 2.19
N ASP A 3 8.34 -21.51 3.44
CA ASP A 3 7.26 -21.85 4.36
C ASP A 3 6.54 -20.56 4.77
N TYR A 4 5.22 -20.61 4.81
CA TYR A 4 4.40 -19.45 5.16
C TYR A 4 3.12 -19.91 5.87
N ASP A 5 2.59 -19.02 6.68
CA ASP A 5 1.27 -19.11 7.27
C ASP A 5 0.38 -18.00 6.74
N VAL A 6 -0.91 -18.18 6.85
CA VAL A 6 -1.92 -17.17 6.47
C VAL A 6 -2.72 -16.83 7.71
N ILE A 7 -2.83 -15.55 8.00
CA ILE A 7 -3.70 -15.03 9.06
C ILE A 7 -4.76 -14.13 8.45
N SER A 8 -5.91 -14.01 9.07
CA SER A 8 -6.94 -13.06 8.69
C SER A 8 -6.71 -11.70 9.36
N ASP A 9 -7.41 -10.68 8.86
CA ASP A 9 -7.45 -9.37 9.51
C ASP A 9 -8.04 -9.47 10.93
N GLU A 10 -9.00 -10.40 11.12
CA GLU A 10 -9.60 -10.67 12.42
C GLU A 10 -8.60 -11.27 13.41
N ASP A 11 -7.73 -12.21 12.96
CA ASP A 11 -6.63 -12.73 13.78
C ASP A 11 -5.69 -11.60 14.20
N LEU A 12 -5.30 -10.74 13.25
CA LEU A 12 -4.45 -9.59 13.54
C LEU A 12 -5.10 -8.60 14.52
N HIS A 13 -6.42 -8.41 14.44
CA HIS A 13 -7.16 -7.58 15.38
C HIS A 13 -7.13 -8.12 16.80
N TYR A 14 -7.46 -9.42 16.98
CA TYR A 14 -7.61 -10.01 18.32
C TYR A 14 -6.29 -10.42 18.96
N GLU A 15 -5.34 -10.91 18.19
CA GLU A 15 -4.04 -11.37 18.68
C GLU A 15 -2.96 -10.28 18.67
N GLY A 16 -3.19 -9.24 17.86
CA GLY A 16 -2.29 -8.10 17.77
C GLY A 16 -0.89 -8.48 17.29
N LEU A 17 0.13 -7.95 17.97
CA LEU A 17 1.52 -8.21 17.62
C LEU A 17 1.89 -9.70 17.71
N ALA A 18 1.28 -10.46 18.61
CA ALA A 18 1.58 -11.89 18.78
C ALA A 18 1.28 -12.72 17.52
N ALA A 19 0.32 -12.28 16.71
CA ALA A 19 0.00 -12.95 15.43
C ALA A 19 1.15 -12.87 14.40
N ILE A 20 2.04 -11.88 14.52
CA ILE A 20 3.04 -11.57 13.48
C ILE A 20 4.49 -11.45 13.99
N GLU A 21 4.74 -11.38 15.28
CA GLU A 21 6.06 -11.03 15.82
C GLU A 21 7.17 -12.04 15.53
N ASP A 22 6.84 -13.31 15.34
CA ASP A 22 7.79 -14.37 15.06
C ASP A 22 8.17 -14.52 13.59
N TYR A 23 7.46 -13.82 12.70
CA TYR A 23 7.73 -13.90 11.26
C TYR A 23 8.83 -12.94 10.82
N SER A 24 9.75 -13.46 10.00
CA SER A 24 10.81 -12.65 9.38
C SER A 24 10.26 -11.63 8.39
N VAL A 25 9.13 -11.90 7.76
CA VAL A 25 8.48 -11.06 6.76
C VAL A 25 6.97 -11.18 6.88
N VAL A 26 6.29 -10.06 6.94
CA VAL A 26 4.84 -9.97 6.76
C VAL A 26 4.57 -9.48 5.34
N VAL A 27 3.65 -10.16 4.65
CA VAL A 27 3.19 -9.77 3.31
C VAL A 27 1.72 -9.37 3.38
N SER A 28 1.45 -8.10 3.13
CA SER A 28 0.09 -7.58 2.95
C SER A 28 -0.14 -7.34 1.46
N SER A 29 -1.23 -7.84 0.90
CA SER A 29 -1.39 -7.89 -0.55
C SER A 29 -2.77 -7.48 -1.01
N THR A 30 -2.84 -7.08 -2.26
CA THR A 30 -3.99 -6.65 -3.03
C THR A 30 -4.66 -5.38 -2.51
N HIS A 31 -5.67 -5.46 -1.66
CA HIS A 31 -6.51 -4.34 -1.28
C HIS A 31 -6.89 -4.37 0.22
N PRO A 32 -5.92 -4.17 1.13
CA PRO A 32 -6.16 -4.16 2.58
C PRO A 32 -6.65 -2.77 3.04
N GLU A 33 -7.86 -2.41 2.67
CA GLU A 33 -8.41 -1.04 2.79
C GLU A 33 -8.84 -0.69 4.22
N TYR A 34 -9.33 -1.67 4.99
CA TYR A 34 -10.02 -1.46 6.26
C TYR A 34 -9.26 -2.05 7.44
N HIS A 35 -8.87 -1.22 8.41
CA HIS A 35 -8.11 -1.67 9.58
C HIS A 35 -8.63 -1.05 10.88
N SER A 36 -8.57 -1.83 11.94
CA SER A 36 -8.82 -1.36 13.31
C SER A 36 -7.57 -0.70 13.92
N VAL A 37 -7.72 -0.09 15.09
CA VAL A 37 -6.61 0.49 15.87
C VAL A 37 -5.62 -0.60 16.26
N GLU A 38 -6.12 -1.75 16.71
CA GLU A 38 -5.34 -2.91 17.15
C GLU A 38 -4.46 -3.44 16.03
N MET A 39 -5.01 -3.58 14.82
CA MET A 39 -4.25 -4.00 13.63
C MET A 39 -3.16 -3.01 13.27
N TRP A 40 -3.47 -1.70 13.33
CA TRP A 40 -2.48 -0.65 13.07
C TRP A 40 -1.34 -0.69 14.10
N ASP A 41 -1.70 -0.76 15.38
CA ASP A 41 -0.73 -0.78 16.47
C ASP A 41 0.16 -2.03 16.41
N ALA A 42 -0.40 -3.19 16.06
CA ALA A 42 0.34 -4.42 15.85
C ALA A 42 1.39 -4.28 14.72
N MET A 43 1.00 -3.73 13.59
CA MET A 43 1.91 -3.56 12.45
C MET A 43 3.00 -2.50 12.74
N ASP A 44 2.66 -1.38 13.38
CA ASP A 44 3.63 -0.36 13.80
C ASP A 44 4.64 -0.94 14.81
N ALA A 45 4.15 -1.69 15.80
CA ALA A 45 5.00 -2.38 16.77
C ALA A 45 5.92 -3.42 16.12
N TYR A 46 5.41 -4.19 15.15
CA TYR A 46 6.21 -5.15 14.37
C TYR A 46 7.35 -4.46 13.61
N GLN A 47 7.07 -3.35 12.93
CA GLN A 47 8.09 -2.59 12.21
C GLN A 47 9.13 -1.98 13.16
N ARG A 48 8.72 -1.42 14.31
CA ARG A 48 9.62 -0.86 15.32
C ARG A 48 10.56 -1.89 15.94
N ARG A 49 10.16 -3.16 15.99
CA ARG A 49 11.00 -4.28 16.46
C ARG A 49 11.97 -4.81 15.40
N GLY A 50 12.00 -4.24 14.22
CA GLY A 50 12.83 -4.68 13.11
C GLY A 50 12.13 -5.64 12.16
N GLY A 51 10.81 -5.77 12.24
CA GLY A 51 10.00 -6.52 11.31
C GLY A 51 10.08 -5.96 9.88
N ARG A 52 9.85 -6.81 8.91
CA ARG A 52 9.97 -6.46 7.49
C ARG A 52 8.64 -6.66 6.78
N LEU A 53 8.12 -5.57 6.20
CA LEU A 53 6.83 -5.56 5.54
C LEU A 53 6.99 -5.48 4.02
N MET A 54 6.35 -6.39 3.30
CA MET A 54 6.12 -6.29 1.87
C MET A 54 4.64 -5.93 1.63
N TYR A 55 4.38 -4.72 1.17
CA TYR A 55 3.05 -4.26 0.80
C TYR A 55 2.87 -4.33 -0.72
N LEU A 56 2.13 -5.33 -1.18
CA LEU A 56 1.93 -5.68 -2.58
C LEU A 56 0.52 -5.29 -3.05
N GLY A 57 0.11 -4.06 -2.74
CA GLY A 57 -1.24 -3.60 -3.00
C GLY A 57 -1.34 -2.09 -3.11
N ALA A 58 -2.58 -1.61 -3.11
CA ALA A 58 -2.93 -0.20 -3.00
C ALA A 58 -4.20 0.01 -2.18
N ASN A 59 -4.51 1.27 -1.88
CA ASN A 59 -5.64 1.70 -1.04
C ASN A 59 -5.66 0.94 0.29
N GLY A 60 -4.49 0.60 0.80
CA GLY A 60 -4.35 -0.09 2.07
C GLY A 60 -4.30 0.87 3.24
N TRP A 61 -4.78 0.39 4.40
CA TRP A 61 -4.74 1.13 5.68
C TRP A 61 -5.42 2.50 5.58
N TYR A 62 -6.51 2.54 4.82
CA TYR A 62 -7.15 3.78 4.41
C TYR A 62 -8.31 4.18 5.30
N TRP A 63 -9.29 3.26 5.50
CA TRP A 63 -10.45 3.48 6.35
C TRP A 63 -10.29 2.81 7.71
N ARG A 64 -10.64 3.57 8.76
CA ARG A 64 -10.72 3.04 10.12
C ARG A 64 -12.03 2.26 10.30
N ILE A 65 -11.89 1.04 10.83
CA ILE A 65 -13.01 0.22 11.30
C ILE A 65 -12.93 -0.01 12.80
N GLN A 66 -14.01 -0.49 13.36
CA GLN A 66 -14.10 -0.95 14.74
C GLN A 66 -14.83 -2.29 14.81
N TYR A 67 -14.27 -3.23 15.56
CA TYR A 67 -14.96 -4.47 15.91
C TYR A 67 -15.83 -4.25 17.14
N HIS A 68 -16.97 -4.95 17.21
CA HIS A 68 -17.83 -4.91 18.38
C HIS A 68 -17.18 -5.68 19.53
N SER A 69 -17.12 -5.07 20.73
CA SER A 69 -16.41 -5.64 21.87
C SER A 69 -17.04 -6.91 22.44
N GLU A 70 -18.35 -7.10 22.27
CA GLU A 70 -19.10 -8.22 22.86
C GLU A 70 -19.64 -9.21 21.83
N VAL A 71 -19.74 -8.81 20.55
CA VAL A 71 -20.31 -9.66 19.50
C VAL A 71 -19.23 -9.94 18.45
N PRO A 72 -18.63 -11.14 18.46
CA PRO A 72 -17.57 -11.49 17.52
C PRO A 72 -18.01 -11.37 16.05
N GLY A 73 -17.10 -10.93 15.17
CA GLY A 73 -17.32 -10.83 13.74
C GLY A 73 -18.20 -9.64 13.30
N VAL A 74 -18.69 -8.81 14.22
CA VAL A 74 -19.43 -7.59 13.88
C VAL A 74 -18.47 -6.41 13.80
N ILE A 75 -18.46 -5.74 12.64
CA ILE A 75 -17.62 -4.57 12.37
C ILE A 75 -18.50 -3.35 12.04
N GLU A 76 -18.00 -2.18 12.38
CA GLU A 76 -18.57 -0.89 12.01
C GLU A 76 -17.56 -0.09 11.18
N VAL A 77 -18.02 0.52 10.09
CA VAL A 77 -17.25 1.43 9.24
C VAL A 77 -18.01 2.75 9.04
N ARG A 78 -17.29 3.86 9.07
CA ARG A 78 -17.83 5.22 8.83
C ARG A 78 -17.03 5.87 7.70
N ARG A 79 -17.66 6.00 6.49
CA ARG A 79 -16.99 6.46 5.27
C ARG A 79 -17.46 7.82 4.74
N ASN A 80 -18.18 8.55 5.52
CA ASN A 80 -18.95 9.72 5.09
C ASN A 80 -18.37 11.06 5.55
N GLU A 81 -17.14 11.08 5.97
CA GLU A 81 -16.52 12.27 6.56
C GLU A 81 -16.18 13.39 5.59
N ASP A 82 -16.02 13.12 4.31
CA ASP A 82 -15.68 14.11 3.30
C ASP A 82 -16.85 14.54 2.41
N GLY A 83 -17.96 13.83 2.49
CA GLY A 83 -19.22 14.16 1.79
C GLY A 83 -19.19 14.01 0.26
N ILE A 84 -18.04 13.78 -0.35
CA ILE A 84 -17.88 13.77 -1.82
C ILE A 84 -18.13 12.38 -2.40
N ARG A 85 -17.60 11.35 -1.77
CA ARG A 85 -17.69 9.97 -2.28
C ARG A 85 -18.99 9.27 -2.02
N THR A 86 -19.62 9.57 -0.90
CA THR A 86 -20.80 8.87 -0.42
C THR A 86 -22.01 9.77 -0.44
N TRP A 87 -22.32 10.33 0.64
CA TRP A 87 -23.35 11.34 0.81
C TRP A 87 -22.94 12.27 1.95
N GLU A 88 -23.56 13.42 2.02
CA GLU A 88 -23.39 14.31 3.15
C GLU A 88 -23.96 13.65 4.42
N ALA A 89 -23.10 13.44 5.39
CA ALA A 89 -23.49 12.83 6.65
C ALA A 89 -24.25 13.81 7.54
N ARG A 90 -25.19 13.28 8.30
CA ARG A 90 -25.80 14.04 9.40
C ARG A 90 -24.79 14.20 10.54
N THR A 91 -24.99 15.22 11.35
CA THR A 91 -24.18 15.46 12.55
C THR A 91 -24.11 14.21 13.43
N GLY A 92 -22.91 13.79 13.77
CA GLY A 92 -22.66 12.59 14.60
C GLY A 92 -22.45 11.29 13.84
N GLU A 93 -22.77 11.21 12.56
CA GLU A 93 -22.59 9.98 11.76
C GLU A 93 -21.12 9.67 11.39
N TYR A 94 -20.20 10.57 11.70
CA TYR A 94 -18.77 10.35 11.60
C TYR A 94 -18.19 9.46 12.72
N TYR A 95 -18.94 9.31 13.81
CA TYR A 95 -18.51 8.62 15.01
C TYR A 95 -19.04 7.19 15.03
N PHE A 96 -18.21 6.28 15.53
CA PHE A 96 -18.64 4.90 15.76
C PHE A 96 -19.74 4.85 16.82
N SER A 97 -20.79 4.08 16.54
CA SER A 97 -21.85 3.83 17.53
C SER A 97 -21.38 2.92 18.66
N PHE A 98 -20.38 2.08 18.39
CA PHE A 98 -19.85 1.15 19.40
C PHE A 98 -19.05 1.83 20.50
N SER A 99 -18.33 2.90 20.20
CA SER A 99 -17.41 3.54 21.16
C SER A 99 -17.60 5.05 21.29
N GLY A 100 -18.25 5.70 20.34
CA GLY A 100 -18.28 7.16 20.25
C GLY A 100 -16.99 7.78 19.72
N GLU A 101 -16.02 6.98 19.29
CA GLU A 101 -14.77 7.48 18.69
C GLU A 101 -14.97 7.94 17.25
N TYR A 102 -14.10 8.84 16.78
CA TYR A 102 -14.14 9.32 15.41
C TYR A 102 -13.71 8.21 14.44
N GLY A 103 -14.52 7.95 13.42
CA GLY A 103 -14.23 7.00 12.35
C GLY A 103 -13.49 7.61 11.16
N GLY A 104 -13.88 7.21 9.95
CA GLY A 104 -13.41 7.81 8.71
C GLY A 104 -11.98 7.40 8.30
N LEU A 105 -11.30 8.31 7.64
CA LEU A 105 -9.95 8.07 7.12
C LEU A 105 -8.89 8.00 8.22
N TRP A 106 -7.98 7.03 8.11
CA TRP A 106 -6.84 6.92 9.02
C TRP A 106 -5.98 8.18 9.04
N ARG A 107 -5.78 8.85 7.89
CA ARG A 107 -5.00 10.09 7.85
C ARG A 107 -5.60 11.22 8.68
N ARG A 108 -6.93 11.27 8.80
CA ARG A 108 -7.62 12.25 9.65
C ARG A 108 -7.59 11.88 11.13
N ASN A 109 -7.34 10.61 11.42
CA ASN A 109 -7.03 10.11 12.76
C ASN A 109 -5.53 10.24 13.10
N GLY A 110 -4.76 11.04 12.35
CA GLY A 110 -3.34 11.27 12.59
C GLY A 110 -2.41 10.14 12.12
N ARG A 111 -2.95 9.12 11.48
CA ARG A 111 -2.26 7.90 11.02
C ARG A 111 -2.37 7.75 9.51
N ALA A 112 -1.70 8.63 8.75
CA ALA A 112 -1.68 8.50 7.30
C ALA A 112 -0.96 7.21 6.87
N PRO A 113 -1.49 6.44 5.89
CA PRO A 113 -0.86 5.20 5.40
C PRO A 113 0.60 5.35 5.03
N GLN A 114 1.00 6.52 4.52
CA GLN A 114 2.38 6.84 4.16
C GLN A 114 3.37 6.66 5.32
N LYS A 115 2.93 6.84 6.57
CA LYS A 115 3.78 6.65 7.76
C LYS A 115 4.14 5.19 7.99
N LEU A 116 3.25 4.28 7.63
CA LEU A 116 3.40 2.85 7.83
C LEU A 116 3.96 2.14 6.61
N LEU A 117 3.49 2.52 5.42
CA LEU A 117 3.74 1.83 4.15
C LEU A 117 4.75 2.57 3.26
N GLY A 118 5.01 3.85 3.51
CA GLY A 118 5.79 4.71 2.62
C GLY A 118 5.01 5.24 1.43
N VAL A 119 3.81 4.73 1.17
CA VAL A 119 2.88 5.15 0.13
C VAL A 119 1.46 5.23 0.67
N GLY A 120 0.55 5.87 -0.06
CA GLY A 120 -0.87 5.88 0.27
C GLY A 120 -1.72 6.31 -0.92
N PHE A 121 -2.99 5.97 -0.85
CA PHE A 121 -3.96 6.07 -1.94
C PHE A 121 -4.08 7.48 -2.50
N THR A 122 -4.04 7.60 -3.82
CA THR A 122 -4.05 8.87 -4.52
C THR A 122 -4.93 8.92 -5.76
N ALA A 123 -5.04 7.83 -6.50
CA ALA A 123 -5.78 7.79 -7.76
C ALA A 123 -6.39 6.41 -8.02
N GLN A 124 -7.43 6.37 -8.82
CA GLN A 124 -8.06 5.13 -9.26
C GLN A 124 -8.57 5.22 -10.70
N GLY A 125 -8.61 4.08 -11.38
CA GLY A 125 -9.21 3.91 -12.69
C GLY A 125 -9.42 2.42 -13.02
N PHE A 126 -10.44 2.11 -13.81
CA PHE A 126 -10.88 0.71 -13.99
C PHE A 126 -10.95 0.32 -15.49
N ASP A 127 -9.97 0.79 -16.27
CA ASP A 127 -9.81 0.43 -17.69
C ASP A 127 -8.50 -0.34 -17.92
N ILE A 128 -7.50 0.30 -18.52
CA ILE A 128 -6.21 -0.30 -18.86
C ILE A 128 -5.19 0.02 -17.75
N SER A 129 -4.62 -1.02 -17.15
CA SER A 129 -3.50 -0.87 -16.23
C SER A 129 -2.21 -0.52 -16.98
N SER A 130 -1.27 0.12 -16.30
CA SER A 130 0.00 0.55 -16.86
C SER A 130 1.19 -0.19 -16.23
N TYR A 131 2.37 0.30 -16.47
CA TYR A 131 3.67 -0.27 -16.08
C TYR A 131 4.51 0.77 -15.33
N TYR A 132 5.60 0.31 -14.71
CA TYR A 132 6.52 1.18 -14.00
C TYR A 132 7.79 1.44 -14.80
N LYS A 133 8.33 2.64 -14.63
CA LYS A 133 9.70 3.02 -15.03
C LYS A 133 10.56 3.25 -13.79
N ARG A 134 11.83 2.90 -13.89
CA ARG A 134 12.81 3.09 -12.82
C ARG A 134 13.11 4.57 -12.60
N ASN A 135 13.13 4.98 -11.34
CA ASN A 135 13.53 6.32 -10.92
C ASN A 135 15.04 6.38 -10.61
N PRO A 136 15.65 7.59 -10.51
CA PRO A 136 17.06 7.76 -10.16
C PRO A 136 17.46 7.02 -8.86
N ASP A 137 16.58 6.96 -7.88
CA ASP A 137 16.81 6.24 -6.63
C ASP A 137 17.12 4.75 -6.82
N SER A 138 16.60 4.13 -7.87
CA SER A 138 16.82 2.71 -8.18
C SER A 138 18.30 2.34 -8.43
N HIS A 139 19.16 3.32 -8.67
CA HIS A 139 20.59 3.14 -8.90
C HIS A 139 21.43 3.22 -7.65
N LYS A 140 20.85 3.60 -6.52
CA LYS A 140 21.55 3.70 -5.25
C LYS A 140 21.90 2.30 -4.71
N ALA A 141 23.09 2.17 -4.12
CA ALA A 141 23.64 0.87 -3.69
C ALA A 141 22.69 0.10 -2.75
N LYS A 142 22.02 0.80 -1.84
CA LYS A 142 21.11 0.21 -0.86
C LYS A 142 19.92 -0.52 -1.47
N VAL A 143 19.41 -0.07 -2.59
CA VAL A 143 18.21 -0.62 -3.25
C VAL A 143 18.50 -1.44 -4.49
N LYS A 144 19.77 -1.54 -4.88
CA LYS A 144 20.20 -2.22 -6.12
C LYS A 144 19.72 -3.68 -6.17
N PHE A 145 19.65 -4.36 -5.03
CA PHE A 145 19.21 -5.75 -4.94
C PHE A 145 17.78 -5.96 -5.48
N ILE A 146 16.90 -4.95 -5.39
CA ILE A 146 15.52 -5.01 -5.89
C ILE A 146 15.49 -5.30 -7.39
N PHE A 147 16.45 -4.74 -8.12
CA PHE A 147 16.53 -4.77 -9.58
C PHE A 147 17.53 -5.80 -10.12
N ASP A 148 17.97 -6.75 -9.29
CA ASP A 148 18.91 -7.79 -9.78
C ASP A 148 18.27 -8.60 -10.91
N GLY A 149 18.95 -8.63 -12.08
CA GLY A 149 18.48 -9.25 -13.30
C GLY A 149 17.32 -8.52 -14.01
N ILE A 150 17.09 -7.23 -13.72
CA ILE A 150 16.13 -6.35 -14.41
C ILE A 150 16.88 -5.23 -15.11
N GLY A 151 16.59 -5.05 -16.40
CA GLY A 151 17.24 -4.03 -17.23
C GLY A 151 16.97 -2.60 -16.75
N ARG A 152 17.88 -1.68 -17.09
CA ARG A 152 17.79 -0.28 -16.66
C ARG A 152 16.53 0.40 -17.22
N ASP A 153 16.25 0.18 -18.49
CA ASP A 153 15.18 0.83 -19.25
C ASP A 153 14.02 -0.12 -19.53
N GLU A 154 14.00 -1.25 -18.80
CA GLU A 154 12.93 -2.26 -18.92
C GLU A 154 11.63 -1.74 -18.33
N LYS A 155 10.56 -1.88 -19.10
CA LYS A 155 9.20 -1.63 -18.59
C LYS A 155 8.85 -2.71 -17.57
N ILE A 156 8.55 -2.32 -16.35
CA ILE A 156 8.26 -3.26 -15.27
C ILE A 156 6.75 -3.48 -15.22
N GLY A 157 6.32 -4.72 -15.53
CA GLY A 157 4.92 -5.08 -15.48
C GLY A 157 4.07 -4.48 -16.60
N ASP A 158 4.59 -4.41 -17.83
CA ASP A 158 3.83 -4.10 -19.06
C ASP A 158 3.02 -5.33 -19.52
N PHE A 159 2.41 -5.99 -18.55
CA PHE A 159 1.59 -7.21 -18.65
C PHE A 159 0.90 -7.46 -17.31
N GLY A 160 -0.20 -8.19 -17.32
CA GLY A 160 -0.88 -8.60 -16.09
C GLY A 160 -2.29 -9.14 -16.37
N LEU A 161 -2.87 -9.78 -15.37
CA LEU A 161 -4.22 -10.33 -15.44
C LEU A 161 -5.27 -9.20 -15.48
N ILE A 162 -4.99 -8.10 -14.79
CA ILE A 162 -5.93 -6.99 -14.62
C ILE A 162 -5.48 -5.84 -15.52
N GLY A 163 -6.28 -5.47 -16.51
CA GLY A 163 -5.99 -4.35 -17.39
C GLY A 163 -4.67 -4.43 -18.17
N ASN A 164 -4.05 -5.63 -18.28
CA ASN A 164 -2.77 -5.87 -18.95
C ASN A 164 -1.56 -5.12 -18.39
N GLY A 165 -1.57 -4.75 -17.12
CA GLY A 165 -0.46 -4.05 -16.48
C GLY A 165 -0.33 -4.36 -14.99
N ALA A 166 0.81 -4.04 -14.41
CA ALA A 166 1.07 -4.22 -12.98
C ALA A 166 0.74 -2.97 -12.14
N ALA A 167 0.46 -1.83 -12.78
CA ALA A 167 0.04 -0.59 -12.15
C ALA A 167 -1.40 -0.26 -12.55
N GLY A 168 -2.37 -0.60 -11.72
CA GLY A 168 -3.75 -0.41 -12.08
C GLY A 168 -4.75 -0.60 -10.95
N LEU A 169 -6.00 -0.33 -11.28
CA LEU A 169 -7.15 -0.20 -10.41
C LEU A 169 -6.99 0.98 -9.45
N GLU A 170 -6.34 0.77 -8.34
CA GLU A 170 -6.05 1.81 -7.36
C GLU A 170 -4.54 1.96 -7.20
N LEU A 171 -4.12 3.20 -7.01
CA LEU A 171 -2.73 3.61 -7.06
C LEU A 171 -2.36 4.38 -5.80
N ASP A 172 -1.26 3.96 -5.16
CA ASP A 172 -0.68 4.61 -4.01
C ASP A 172 0.63 5.30 -4.40
N ARG A 173 0.83 6.53 -3.95
CA ARG A 173 2.07 7.28 -4.16
C ARG A 173 2.77 7.65 -2.86
N ALA A 174 4.05 7.91 -2.97
CA ALA A 174 4.81 8.54 -1.91
C ALA A 174 4.39 10.01 -1.74
N ASP A 175 4.20 10.44 -0.50
CA ASP A 175 3.92 11.84 -0.15
C ASP A 175 4.57 12.20 1.18
N ARG A 176 5.58 13.06 1.11
CA ARG A 176 6.35 13.50 2.29
C ARG A 176 5.49 14.33 3.26
N ALA A 177 4.53 15.09 2.73
CA ALA A 177 3.62 15.89 3.56
C ALA A 177 2.66 15.02 4.37
N LEU A 178 2.33 13.83 3.86
CA LEU A 178 1.51 12.83 4.56
C LEU A 178 2.32 11.83 5.39
N GLY A 179 3.65 11.90 5.34
CA GLY A 179 4.50 11.13 6.24
C GLY A 179 5.29 10.00 5.61
N THR A 180 5.41 9.92 4.28
CA THR A 180 6.45 9.06 3.68
C THR A 180 7.79 9.39 4.30
N PRO A 181 8.54 8.41 4.85
CA PRO A 181 9.82 8.66 5.53
C PRO A 181 10.77 9.50 4.67
N PRO A 182 11.47 10.49 5.25
CA PRO A 182 12.31 11.41 4.49
C PRO A 182 13.48 10.72 3.77
N ASP A 183 13.91 9.57 4.23
CA ASP A 183 14.96 8.73 3.68
C ASP A 183 14.44 7.59 2.78
N ALA A 184 13.12 7.49 2.59
CA ALA A 184 12.55 6.50 1.70
C ALA A 184 13.01 6.72 0.24
N TYR A 185 13.37 5.64 -0.42
CA TYR A 185 13.69 5.60 -1.84
C TYR A 185 12.42 5.38 -2.65
N VAL A 186 12.13 6.26 -3.60
CA VAL A 186 11.11 6.03 -4.63
C VAL A 186 11.80 5.42 -5.84
N VAL A 187 11.81 4.10 -5.90
CA VAL A 187 12.67 3.37 -6.83
C VAL A 187 12.08 3.20 -8.24
N ALA A 188 10.76 3.25 -8.35
CA ALA A 188 10.06 3.26 -9.64
C ALA A 188 8.70 3.95 -9.48
N SER A 189 8.19 4.51 -10.58
CA SER A 189 6.84 5.08 -10.62
C SER A 189 6.13 4.61 -11.88
N SER A 190 4.81 4.40 -11.77
CA SER A 190 4.00 4.09 -12.93
C SER A 190 3.80 5.31 -13.81
N VAL A 191 3.56 5.07 -15.10
CA VAL A 191 3.46 6.11 -16.13
C VAL A 191 2.36 5.77 -17.13
N GLU A 192 1.98 6.73 -17.95
CA GLU A 192 1.09 6.51 -19.09
C GLU A 192 -0.31 5.98 -18.70
N HIS A 193 -0.84 6.41 -17.55
CA HIS A 193 -2.23 6.15 -17.19
C HIS A 193 -3.18 6.94 -18.09
N THR A 194 -4.34 6.35 -18.39
CA THR A 194 -5.41 7.00 -19.14
C THR A 194 -6.14 8.06 -18.31
N ASP A 195 -6.98 8.89 -18.95
CA ASP A 195 -7.83 9.87 -18.24
C ASP A 195 -9.03 9.23 -17.52
N ILE A 196 -9.20 7.90 -17.61
CA ILE A 196 -10.12 7.15 -16.75
C ILE A 196 -9.56 7.04 -15.33
N TYR A 197 -8.22 7.09 -15.18
CA TYR A 197 -7.59 7.22 -13.88
C TYR A 197 -7.69 8.67 -13.40
N LEU A 198 -8.38 8.86 -12.28
CA LEU A 198 -8.60 10.17 -11.66
C LEU A 198 -7.98 10.21 -10.27
N VAL A 199 -7.48 11.38 -9.92
CA VAL A 199 -7.13 11.67 -8.53
C VAL A 199 -8.38 11.51 -7.67
N VAL A 200 -8.25 10.82 -6.54
CA VAL A 200 -9.38 10.59 -5.62
C VAL A 200 -9.81 11.87 -4.94
N CYS A 201 -11.09 11.98 -4.62
CA CYS A 201 -11.66 13.20 -4.07
C CYS A 201 -11.03 13.62 -2.74
N GLU A 202 -10.55 12.67 -1.95
CA GLU A 202 -9.86 12.94 -0.68
C GLU A 202 -8.51 13.65 -0.85
N GLU A 203 -7.93 13.59 -2.07
CA GLU A 203 -6.69 14.30 -2.44
C GLU A 203 -6.95 15.66 -3.11
N MET A 204 -8.19 15.93 -3.50
CA MET A 204 -8.55 17.17 -4.19
C MET A 204 -9.01 18.23 -3.19
N LEU A 205 -8.27 19.34 -3.11
CA LEU A 205 -8.68 20.49 -2.31
C LEU A 205 -9.72 21.37 -3.06
N VAL A 206 -9.63 21.37 -4.39
CA VAL A 206 -10.55 22.09 -5.29
C VAL A 206 -10.75 21.28 -6.56
N SER A 207 -11.94 21.34 -7.13
CA SER A 207 -12.21 20.73 -8.42
C SER A 207 -11.56 21.61 -9.53
N THR A 208 -10.60 21.03 -10.24
CA THR A 208 -9.90 21.68 -11.36
C THR A 208 -9.93 20.77 -12.59
N PRO A 209 -9.83 21.35 -13.82
CA PRO A 209 -9.50 20.55 -15.00
C PRO A 209 -8.15 19.82 -14.82
N GLY A 210 -7.92 18.74 -15.57
CA GLY A 210 -6.64 18.03 -15.55
C GLY A 210 -6.43 17.12 -14.33
N VAL A 211 -7.49 16.44 -13.88
CA VAL A 211 -7.42 15.45 -12.80
C VAL A 211 -7.11 14.04 -13.30
N GLY A 212 -7.08 13.83 -14.61
CA GLY A 212 -6.85 12.53 -15.27
C GLY A 212 -5.38 12.19 -15.47
N GLY A 213 -5.13 10.92 -15.78
CA GLY A 213 -3.79 10.34 -15.86
C GLY A 213 -2.85 10.93 -16.89
N HIS A 214 -3.38 11.50 -17.99
CA HIS A 214 -2.54 12.13 -19.01
C HIS A 214 -1.94 13.48 -18.55
N GLU A 215 -2.62 14.21 -17.68
CA GLU A 215 -2.25 15.57 -17.32
C GLU A 215 -1.76 15.69 -15.88
N ASN A 216 -2.19 14.80 -15.00
CA ASN A 216 -1.93 14.91 -13.57
C ASN A 216 -0.87 13.95 -13.10
N GLU A 217 0.28 14.47 -12.73
CA GLU A 217 1.41 13.69 -12.22
C GLU A 217 1.13 12.98 -10.87
N LEU A 218 0.06 13.34 -10.15
CA LEU A 218 -0.37 12.63 -8.95
C LEU A 218 -1.01 11.28 -9.28
N VAL A 219 -1.47 11.08 -10.51
CA VAL A 219 -2.03 9.81 -10.99
C VAL A 219 -0.87 8.85 -11.30
N ARG A 220 -0.36 8.21 -10.27
CA ARG A 220 0.70 7.21 -10.38
C ARG A 220 0.75 6.30 -9.16
N ALA A 221 1.29 5.11 -9.36
CA ALA A 221 1.76 4.24 -8.29
C ALA A 221 3.27 4.42 -8.10
N ASP A 222 3.73 4.48 -6.87
CA ASP A 222 5.15 4.54 -6.55
C ASP A 222 5.61 3.22 -5.89
N ILE A 223 6.72 2.65 -6.37
CA ILE A 223 7.41 1.58 -5.66
C ILE A 223 8.42 2.23 -4.72
N THR A 224 8.25 1.97 -3.42
CA THR A 224 9.11 2.56 -2.39
C THR A 224 9.86 1.49 -1.59
N PHE A 225 10.99 1.89 -1.05
CA PHE A 225 11.75 1.13 -0.07
C PHE A 225 12.27 2.08 1.01
N HIS A 226 12.11 1.73 2.27
CA HIS A 226 12.76 2.42 3.38
C HIS A 226 13.16 1.45 4.49
N GLU A 227 14.23 1.79 5.18
CA GLU A 227 14.68 1.07 6.37
C GLU A 227 13.86 1.54 7.57
N THR A 228 13.61 0.64 8.50
CA THR A 228 12.95 0.94 9.77
C THR A 228 13.90 0.72 10.93
N GLN A 229 13.47 1.06 12.14
CA GLN A 229 14.26 0.84 13.35
C GLN A 229 14.66 -0.64 13.49
N ASN A 230 15.75 -0.89 14.21
CA ASN A 230 16.21 -2.23 14.56
C ASN A 230 16.48 -3.17 13.38
N GLY A 231 16.86 -2.61 12.21
CA GLY A 231 17.25 -3.37 11.03
C GLY A 231 16.09 -3.96 10.23
N GLY A 232 14.90 -3.42 10.42
CA GLY A 232 13.72 -3.72 9.61
C GLY A 232 13.68 -2.93 8.31
N ALA A 233 12.67 -3.20 7.49
CA ALA A 233 12.43 -2.47 6.25
C ALA A 233 10.99 -2.62 5.75
N VAL A 234 10.55 -1.67 4.94
CA VAL A 234 9.29 -1.72 4.21
C VAL A 234 9.55 -1.60 2.72
N TRP A 235 8.90 -2.43 1.94
CA TRP A 235 8.85 -2.34 0.48
C TRP A 235 7.40 -2.36 0.00
N SER A 236 7.00 -1.35 -0.74
CA SER A 236 5.64 -1.15 -1.21
C SER A 236 5.59 -1.01 -2.72
N THR A 237 4.56 -1.56 -3.35
CA THR A 237 4.41 -1.54 -4.81
C THR A 237 3.36 -0.54 -5.31
N GLY A 238 2.46 -0.10 -4.43
CA GLY A 238 1.51 0.97 -4.71
C GLY A 238 0.44 0.64 -5.74
N SER A 239 0.14 -0.64 -6.00
CA SER A 239 -0.88 -1.03 -6.97
C SER A 239 -1.58 -2.34 -6.62
N ILE A 240 -2.91 -2.37 -6.75
CA ILE A 240 -3.72 -3.59 -6.64
C ILE A 240 -3.34 -4.60 -7.73
N ALA A 241 -3.06 -4.13 -8.95
CA ALA A 241 -2.76 -4.98 -10.11
C ALA A 241 -1.40 -5.70 -10.02
N TRP A 242 -0.52 -5.31 -9.07
CA TRP A 242 0.81 -5.94 -8.91
C TRP A 242 0.72 -7.44 -8.70
N ALA A 243 -0.11 -7.89 -7.75
CA ALA A 243 -0.25 -9.31 -7.44
C ALA A 243 -0.79 -10.12 -8.63
N GLY A 244 -1.72 -9.56 -9.42
CA GLY A 244 -2.25 -10.16 -10.63
C GLY A 244 -1.24 -10.31 -11.78
N SER A 245 -0.09 -9.63 -11.70
CA SER A 245 0.98 -9.73 -12.70
C SER A 245 2.03 -10.79 -12.37
N LEU A 246 2.06 -11.30 -11.14
CA LEU A 246 3.09 -12.27 -10.69
C LEU A 246 3.11 -13.55 -11.55
N ALA A 247 1.95 -14.14 -11.82
CA ALA A 247 1.85 -15.42 -12.51
C ALA A 247 2.11 -15.35 -14.02
N HIS A 248 2.22 -14.15 -14.61
CA HIS A 248 2.45 -13.98 -16.03
C HIS A 248 3.67 -14.77 -16.51
N ASN A 249 3.54 -15.45 -17.66
CA ASN A 249 4.58 -16.29 -18.25
C ASN A 249 5.18 -17.30 -17.25
N ASN A 250 4.33 -17.97 -16.46
CA ASN A 250 4.74 -18.94 -15.43
C ASN A 250 5.79 -18.36 -14.48
N TYR A 251 5.56 -17.17 -13.97
CA TYR A 251 6.45 -16.42 -13.06
C TYR A 251 7.82 -16.04 -13.66
N LYS A 252 8.01 -16.19 -14.98
CA LYS A 252 9.25 -15.81 -15.68
C LYS A 252 9.14 -14.39 -16.22
N ASN A 253 9.01 -13.42 -15.32
CA ASN A 253 8.80 -12.01 -15.65
C ASN A 253 9.50 -11.09 -14.63
N ASN A 254 9.56 -9.78 -14.91
CA ASN A 254 10.26 -8.82 -14.07
C ASN A 254 9.51 -8.50 -12.76
N VAL A 255 8.17 -8.55 -12.73
CA VAL A 255 7.36 -8.36 -11.51
C VAL A 255 7.67 -9.46 -10.49
N SER A 256 7.60 -10.73 -10.91
CA SER A 256 7.95 -11.88 -10.07
C SER A 256 9.42 -11.86 -9.66
N ARG A 257 10.32 -11.44 -10.54
CA ARG A 257 11.76 -11.35 -10.24
C ARG A 257 12.02 -10.30 -9.16
N MET A 258 11.44 -9.11 -9.29
CA MET A 258 11.56 -8.04 -8.31
C MET A 258 11.02 -8.47 -6.94
N THR A 259 9.81 -9.01 -6.91
CA THR A 259 9.18 -9.52 -5.69
C THR A 259 10.04 -10.60 -5.01
N LYS A 260 10.59 -11.54 -5.80
CA LYS A 260 11.50 -12.58 -5.31
C LYS A 260 12.81 -12.00 -4.77
N ASN A 261 13.39 -10.99 -5.42
CA ASN A 261 14.63 -10.35 -4.97
C ASN A 261 14.43 -9.71 -3.59
N VAL A 262 13.32 -8.97 -3.42
CA VAL A 262 12.97 -8.35 -2.14
C VAL A 262 12.71 -9.41 -1.08
N LEU A 263 11.87 -10.40 -1.36
CA LEU A 263 11.55 -11.46 -0.41
C LEU A 263 12.80 -12.21 0.06
N LYS A 264 13.72 -12.57 -0.86
CA LYS A 264 15.00 -13.19 -0.50
C LYS A 264 15.87 -12.33 0.41
N ARG A 265 15.89 -11.01 0.19
CA ARG A 265 16.63 -10.09 1.05
C ARG A 265 15.93 -9.94 2.41
N PHE A 266 14.60 -9.94 2.43
CA PHE A 266 13.80 -9.76 3.64
C PHE A 266 13.84 -10.99 4.56
N ILE A 267 13.86 -12.21 4.04
CA ILE A 267 14.04 -13.43 4.86
C ILE A 267 15.47 -13.62 5.37
N ASN A 268 16.46 -12.91 4.81
CA ASN A 268 17.83 -12.96 5.30
C ASN A 268 17.92 -12.21 6.64
N PRO A 269 18.38 -12.83 7.73
CA PRO A 269 18.39 -12.20 9.06
C PRO A 269 19.34 -11.00 9.19
N LYS A 270 20.22 -10.78 8.20
CA LYS A 270 21.14 -9.64 8.23
C LYS A 270 20.36 -8.32 8.24
N PRO A 271 20.59 -7.41 9.21
CA PRO A 271 19.94 -6.11 9.27
C PRO A 271 20.11 -5.27 7.99
N PHE A 272 19.20 -4.35 7.78
CA PHE A 272 19.30 -3.31 6.77
C PHE A 272 20.16 -2.16 7.24
#